data_454f7be1d4029063e760f2c424604c2f
#
_entry.id   454f7be1d4029063e760f2c424604c2f
#
_cell.length_a   1.000
_cell.length_b   1.000
_cell.length_c   1.000
_cell.angle_alpha   90.00
_cell.angle_beta   90.00
_cell.angle_gamma   90.00
#
_symmetry.space_group_name_H-M   'P 1'
#
loop_
_entity.id
_entity.type
_entity.pdbx_description
1 polymer ?
#
loop_
_entity_poly.entity_id
_entity_poly.type
_entity_poly.pdbx_seq_one_letter_code
_entity_poly.pdbx_strand_id
1 'polypeptide(L)'
;MRTVLFAGLLLGLVLAPSQPVQAQSNEEAVEAAKQAAQEWLDLFDARELKATWENASPYFKSQISAEQWVARIKQTRTRQPVLDSLRSRSLVAARYTTSLPKAPDGEYVVVQYEGTYADESWAETVTLKKDPDGWRVAGYFMKPTGQ
;
A
#
# COMPACT_ATOMS: atom_id res chain seq x y z
N MET A 1 22.77 -59.48 -39.60
CA MET A 1 22.59 -58.03 -39.73
C MET A 1 21.76 -57.53 -38.58
N ARG A 2 22.33 -56.86 -37.62
CA ARG A 2 21.66 -56.31 -36.43
C ARG A 2 21.68 -54.81 -36.57
N THR A 3 20.53 -54.21 -36.90
CA THR A 3 20.35 -52.75 -36.99
C THR A 3 20.03 -52.24 -35.59
N VAL A 4 20.93 -51.41 -34.99
CA VAL A 4 20.73 -50.75 -33.71
C VAL A 4 20.18 -49.36 -34.02
N LEU A 5 18.93 -49.11 -33.65
CA LEU A 5 18.32 -47.78 -33.68
C LEU A 5 18.71 -47.01 -32.42
N PHE A 6 19.49 -45.95 -32.60
CA PHE A 6 19.73 -44.93 -31.56
C PHE A 6 18.56 -43.96 -31.51
N ALA A 7 17.76 -43.99 -30.45
CA ALA A 7 16.77 -43.00 -30.16
C ALA A 7 17.47 -41.84 -29.43
N GLY A 8 17.68 -40.71 -30.16
CA GLY A 8 18.20 -39.45 -29.59
C GLY A 8 17.13 -38.76 -28.75
N LEU A 9 17.33 -38.68 -27.43
CA LEU A 9 16.50 -37.90 -26.51
C LEU A 9 16.91 -36.43 -26.61
N LEU A 10 16.17 -35.58 -27.30
CA LEU A 10 16.33 -34.13 -27.33
C LEU A 10 15.76 -33.56 -26.01
N LEU A 11 16.64 -33.26 -25.08
CA LEU A 11 16.31 -32.54 -23.86
C LEU A 11 16.12 -31.06 -24.21
N GLY A 12 14.89 -30.61 -24.41
CA GLY A 12 14.57 -29.21 -24.63
C GLY A 12 14.80 -28.39 -23.35
N LEU A 13 15.88 -27.59 -23.34
CA LEU A 13 16.16 -26.61 -22.29
C LEU A 13 15.15 -25.45 -22.43
N VAL A 14 14.11 -25.44 -21.61
CA VAL A 14 13.19 -24.29 -21.51
C VAL A 14 13.90 -23.21 -20.74
N LEU A 15 14.43 -22.20 -21.45
CA LEU A 15 14.92 -20.96 -20.85
C LEU A 15 13.71 -20.17 -20.35
N ALA A 16 13.45 -20.20 -19.05
CA ALA A 16 12.52 -19.27 -18.41
C ALA A 16 13.08 -17.85 -18.54
N PRO A 17 12.25 -16.85 -18.93
CA PRO A 17 12.71 -15.46 -18.99
C PRO A 17 13.12 -15.01 -17.57
N SER A 18 14.38 -14.64 -17.39
CA SER A 18 14.87 -14.05 -16.14
C SER A 18 14.29 -12.64 -16.02
N GLN A 19 13.43 -12.41 -15.05
CA GLN A 19 12.97 -11.05 -14.71
C GLN A 19 14.19 -10.24 -14.22
N PRO A 20 14.30 -8.95 -14.61
CA PRO A 20 15.38 -8.11 -14.09
C PRO A 20 15.27 -7.99 -12.56
N VAL A 21 16.38 -8.13 -11.85
CA VAL A 21 16.45 -8.10 -10.37
C VAL A 21 15.75 -6.87 -9.76
N GLN A 22 15.82 -5.71 -10.44
CA GLN A 22 15.17 -4.47 -10.02
C GLN A 22 13.62 -4.58 -10.00
N ALA A 23 13.03 -5.26 -10.99
CA ALA A 23 11.58 -5.46 -11.04
C ALA A 23 11.12 -6.36 -9.89
N GLN A 24 11.85 -7.43 -9.58
CA GLN A 24 11.55 -8.32 -8.46
C GLN A 24 11.64 -7.58 -7.11
N SER A 25 12.66 -6.74 -6.91
CA SER A 25 12.80 -5.95 -5.68
C SER A 25 11.68 -4.93 -5.50
N ASN A 26 11.17 -4.35 -6.58
CA ASN A 26 10.04 -3.43 -6.53
C ASN A 26 8.71 -4.16 -6.25
N GLU A 27 8.51 -5.36 -6.78
CA GLU A 27 7.34 -6.19 -6.48
C GLU A 27 7.32 -6.61 -5.00
N GLU A 28 8.44 -7.06 -4.46
CA GLU A 28 8.58 -7.39 -3.03
C GLU A 28 8.32 -6.16 -2.14
N ALA A 29 8.82 -5.00 -2.54
CA ALA A 29 8.58 -3.73 -1.84
C ALA A 29 7.09 -3.37 -1.84
N VAL A 30 6.41 -3.53 -2.97
CA VAL A 30 4.96 -3.27 -3.09
C VAL A 30 4.16 -4.22 -2.20
N GLU A 31 4.47 -5.52 -2.18
CA GLU A 31 3.76 -6.48 -1.34
C GLU A 31 3.96 -6.20 0.16
N ALA A 32 5.19 -5.91 0.58
CA ALA A 32 5.47 -5.56 1.98
C ALA A 32 4.78 -4.26 2.39
N ALA A 33 4.74 -3.26 1.52
CA ALA A 33 4.05 -2.00 1.77
C ALA A 33 2.53 -2.16 1.82
N LYS A 34 1.93 -3.00 0.97
CA LYS A 34 0.49 -3.33 1.00
C LYS A 34 0.11 -3.97 2.33
N GLN A 35 0.93 -4.89 2.84
CA GLN A 35 0.72 -5.50 4.15
C GLN A 35 0.75 -4.42 5.26
N ALA A 36 1.76 -3.57 5.27
CA ALA A 36 1.86 -2.48 6.25
C ALA A 36 0.68 -1.48 6.14
N ALA A 37 0.20 -1.20 4.92
CA ALA A 37 -0.99 -0.39 4.71
C ALA A 37 -2.23 -1.03 5.32
N GLN A 38 -2.42 -2.34 5.13
CA GLN A 38 -3.57 -3.08 5.69
C GLN A 38 -3.55 -3.06 7.21
N GLU A 39 -2.42 -3.38 7.83
CA GLU A 39 -2.26 -3.36 9.29
C GLU A 39 -2.58 -1.97 9.89
N TRP A 40 -2.13 -0.91 9.21
CA TRP A 40 -2.44 0.46 9.62
C TRP A 40 -3.92 0.81 9.44
N LEU A 41 -4.54 0.40 8.33
CA LEU A 41 -5.96 0.61 8.07
C LEU A 41 -6.84 -0.15 9.08
N ASP A 42 -6.44 -1.33 9.53
CA ASP A 42 -7.15 -2.08 10.57
C ASP A 42 -7.22 -1.28 11.88
N LEU A 43 -6.12 -0.62 12.28
CA LEU A 43 -6.11 0.30 13.42
C LEU A 43 -6.99 1.53 13.17
N PHE A 44 -6.96 2.07 11.96
CA PHE A 44 -7.75 3.23 11.58
C PHE A 44 -9.26 2.93 11.62
N ASP A 45 -9.66 1.77 11.11
CA ASP A 45 -11.05 1.31 11.10
C ASP A 45 -11.54 0.95 12.53
N ALA A 46 -10.66 0.39 13.36
CA ALA A 46 -10.91 0.15 14.79
C ALA A 46 -10.97 1.44 15.63
N ARG A 47 -10.73 2.62 15.01
CA ARG A 47 -10.69 3.94 15.65
C ARG A 47 -9.55 4.12 16.66
N GLU A 48 -8.54 3.29 16.58
CA GLU A 48 -7.32 3.40 17.38
C GLU A 48 -6.40 4.49 16.81
N LEU A 49 -6.93 5.72 16.71
CA LEU A 49 -6.29 6.82 15.98
C LEU A 49 -4.93 7.22 16.54
N LYS A 50 -4.73 7.12 17.86
CA LYS A 50 -3.42 7.36 18.46
C LYS A 50 -2.42 6.29 18.02
N ALA A 51 -2.83 5.02 18.00
CA ALA A 51 -2.00 3.91 17.52
C ALA A 51 -1.64 4.05 16.04
N THR A 52 -2.54 4.56 15.20
CA THR A 52 -2.20 4.86 13.79
C THR A 52 -1.07 5.89 13.69
N TRP A 53 -1.06 6.91 14.52
CA TRP A 53 0.02 7.89 14.56
C TRP A 53 1.32 7.28 15.12
N GLU A 54 1.23 6.51 16.19
CA GLU A 54 2.40 5.86 16.81
C GLU A 54 3.11 4.91 15.84
N ASN A 55 2.36 4.19 15.00
CA ASN A 55 2.87 3.26 14.00
C ASN A 55 3.20 3.92 12.64
N ALA A 56 2.96 5.21 12.48
CA ALA A 56 3.31 5.94 11.27
C ALA A 56 4.83 6.21 11.17
N SER A 57 5.28 6.60 9.97
CA SER A 57 6.68 6.93 9.72
C SER A 57 7.15 8.15 10.55
N PRO A 58 8.43 8.26 10.86
CA PRO A 58 8.99 9.48 11.45
C PRO A 58 8.68 10.73 10.61
N TYR A 59 8.65 10.59 9.28
CA TYR A 59 8.27 11.69 8.39
C TYR A 59 6.83 12.16 8.66
N PHE A 60 5.86 11.25 8.74
CA PHE A 60 4.48 11.60 9.08
C PHE A 60 4.39 12.33 10.43
N LYS A 61 5.09 11.81 11.44
CA LYS A 61 5.12 12.38 12.80
C LYS A 61 5.76 13.77 12.84
N SER A 62 6.68 14.08 11.92
CA SER A 62 7.28 15.41 11.79
C SER A 62 6.31 16.45 11.21
N GLN A 63 5.26 16.01 10.49
CA GLN A 63 4.30 16.89 9.83
C GLN A 63 3.08 17.22 10.68
N ILE A 64 2.74 16.35 11.64
CA ILE A 64 1.53 16.49 12.47
C ILE A 64 1.74 15.82 13.83
N SER A 65 1.29 16.45 14.92
CA SER A 65 1.32 15.81 16.24
C SER A 65 0.20 14.76 16.40
N ALA A 66 0.34 13.89 17.39
CA ALA A 66 -0.68 12.87 17.69
C ALA A 66 -2.04 13.50 17.98
N GLU A 67 -2.05 14.57 18.77
CA GLU A 67 -3.28 15.28 19.15
C GLU A 67 -3.95 15.92 17.94
N GLN A 68 -3.15 16.58 17.09
CA GLN A 68 -3.65 17.21 15.86
C GLN A 68 -4.21 16.17 14.88
N TRP A 69 -3.54 15.03 14.74
CA TRP A 69 -4.00 13.92 13.91
C TRP A 69 -5.35 13.38 14.38
N VAL A 70 -5.44 13.02 15.67
CA VAL A 70 -6.68 12.50 16.27
C VAL A 70 -7.82 13.51 16.13
N ALA A 71 -7.56 14.80 16.42
CA ALA A 71 -8.56 15.85 16.31
C ALA A 71 -9.05 16.02 14.85
N ARG A 72 -8.14 16.00 13.89
CA ARG A 72 -8.46 16.11 12.45
C ARG A 72 -9.38 14.98 11.99
N ILE A 73 -9.05 13.73 12.32
CA ILE A 73 -9.87 12.58 11.91
C ILE A 73 -11.25 12.63 12.57
N LYS A 74 -11.31 12.92 13.87
CA LYS A 74 -12.61 13.07 14.57
C LYS A 74 -13.47 14.18 13.94
N GLN A 75 -12.88 15.33 13.62
CA GLN A 75 -13.59 16.43 12.97
C GLN A 75 -14.07 16.05 11.56
N THR A 76 -13.25 15.34 10.79
CA THR A 76 -13.64 14.86 9.46
C THR A 76 -14.83 13.92 9.55
N ARG A 77 -14.83 12.95 10.46
CA ARG A 77 -15.94 12.01 10.67
C ARG A 77 -17.20 12.70 11.18
N THR A 78 -17.08 13.73 12.01
CA THR A 78 -18.22 14.53 12.46
C THR A 78 -18.89 15.29 11.29
N ARG A 79 -18.08 15.78 10.34
CA ARG A 79 -18.59 16.47 9.14
C ARG A 79 -19.10 15.51 8.06
N GLN A 80 -18.58 14.30 8.05
CA GLN A 80 -18.88 13.23 7.09
C GLN A 80 -19.22 11.94 7.86
N PRO A 81 -20.42 11.86 8.48
CA PRO A 81 -20.79 10.70 9.30
C PRO A 81 -20.81 9.37 8.52
N VAL A 82 -20.99 9.43 7.19
CA VAL A 82 -20.91 8.25 6.31
C VAL A 82 -19.60 7.48 6.45
N LEU A 83 -18.50 8.15 6.80
CA LEU A 83 -17.19 7.54 6.98
C LEU A 83 -17.11 6.57 8.20
N ASP A 84 -18.15 6.51 9.00
CA ASP A 84 -18.28 5.52 10.08
C ASP A 84 -18.96 4.21 9.63
N SER A 85 -19.39 4.14 8.37
CA SER A 85 -20.17 3.04 7.81
C SER A 85 -19.45 2.28 6.69
N LEU A 86 -18.14 2.03 6.85
CA LEU A 86 -17.37 1.22 5.91
C LEU A 86 -17.98 -0.18 5.78
N ARG A 87 -18.31 -0.58 4.54
CA ARG A 87 -18.84 -1.91 4.19
C ARG A 87 -17.79 -2.78 3.53
N SER A 88 -17.00 -2.20 2.64
CA SER A 88 -15.93 -2.92 1.92
C SER A 88 -14.84 -1.96 1.49
N ARG A 89 -13.65 -2.49 1.29
CA ARG A 89 -12.50 -1.80 0.70
C ARG A 89 -11.83 -2.72 -0.29
N SER A 90 -11.55 -2.24 -1.49
CA SER A 90 -10.87 -2.98 -2.53
C SER A 90 -9.61 -2.24 -2.99
N LEU A 91 -8.56 -3.00 -3.27
CA LEU A 91 -7.32 -2.47 -3.83
C LEU A 91 -7.57 -2.07 -5.29
N VAL A 92 -7.20 -0.84 -5.65
CA VAL A 92 -7.28 -0.31 -7.01
C VAL A 92 -5.90 -0.35 -7.68
N ALA A 93 -4.86 0.13 -6.98
CA ALA A 93 -3.50 0.16 -7.50
C ALA A 93 -2.48 0.23 -6.36
N ALA A 94 -1.27 -0.24 -6.64
CA ALA A 94 -0.12 -0.01 -5.78
C ALA A 94 1.11 0.25 -6.66
N ARG A 95 1.89 1.29 -6.36
CA ARG A 95 3.02 1.71 -7.18
C ARG A 95 4.22 2.11 -6.32
N TYR A 96 5.36 1.50 -6.61
CA TYR A 96 6.65 1.91 -6.08
C TYR A 96 7.17 3.18 -6.79
N THR A 97 7.81 4.06 -6.05
CA THR A 97 8.50 5.25 -6.56
C THR A 97 9.60 5.69 -5.58
N THR A 98 10.61 6.37 -6.10
CA THR A 98 11.70 6.96 -5.29
C THR A 98 11.55 8.46 -5.09
N SER A 99 10.52 9.07 -5.68
CA SER A 99 10.26 10.50 -5.57
C SER A 99 8.76 10.78 -5.51
N LEU A 100 8.38 11.66 -4.59
CA LEU A 100 7.04 12.21 -4.46
C LEU A 100 7.09 13.73 -4.32
N PRO A 101 6.13 14.46 -4.88
CA PRO A 101 6.06 15.92 -4.72
C PRO A 101 5.99 16.31 -3.24
N LYS A 102 6.82 17.28 -2.84
CA LYS A 102 6.86 17.85 -1.49
C LYS A 102 7.24 16.86 -0.37
N ALA A 103 7.78 15.70 -0.72
CA ALA A 103 8.31 14.73 0.23
C ALA A 103 9.84 14.61 0.07
N PRO A 104 10.59 14.21 1.11
CA PRO A 104 12.02 13.95 0.99
C PRO A 104 12.26 12.78 0.03
N ASP A 105 13.44 12.76 -0.59
CA ASP A 105 13.87 11.60 -1.40
C ASP A 105 13.88 10.33 -0.55
N GLY A 106 13.55 9.22 -1.17
CA GLY A 106 13.46 7.92 -0.49
C GLY A 106 12.64 6.93 -1.28
N GLU A 107 12.39 5.78 -0.69
CA GLU A 107 11.56 4.75 -1.29
C GLU A 107 10.13 4.87 -0.76
N TYR A 108 9.18 4.87 -1.68
CA TYR A 108 7.76 5.00 -1.39
C TYR A 108 6.94 3.94 -2.15
N VAL A 109 5.84 3.56 -1.56
CA VAL A 109 4.75 2.85 -2.25
C VAL A 109 3.46 3.63 -2.03
N VAL A 110 2.80 3.99 -3.11
CA VAL A 110 1.48 4.62 -3.07
C VAL A 110 0.43 3.54 -3.33
N VAL A 111 -0.41 3.27 -2.33
CA VAL A 111 -1.48 2.27 -2.40
C VAL A 111 -2.82 2.99 -2.48
N GLN A 112 -3.60 2.67 -3.50
CA GLN A 112 -4.92 3.24 -3.73
C GLN A 112 -6.00 2.19 -3.52
N TYR A 113 -7.01 2.56 -2.75
CA TYR A 113 -8.20 1.74 -2.49
C TYR A 113 -9.46 2.49 -2.90
N GLU A 114 -10.50 1.74 -3.19
CA GLU A 114 -11.87 2.21 -3.20
C GLU A 114 -12.61 1.60 -2.01
N GLY A 115 -13.12 2.48 -1.14
CA GLY A 115 -13.95 2.11 -0.01
C GLY A 115 -15.44 2.41 -0.30
N THR A 116 -16.31 1.46 0.03
CA THR A 116 -17.77 1.68 0.02
C THR A 116 -18.24 1.96 1.45
N TYR A 117 -18.76 3.17 1.65
CA TYR A 117 -19.24 3.67 2.93
C TYR A 117 -20.75 3.90 2.82
N ALA A 118 -21.56 3.06 3.47
CA ALA A 118 -22.99 2.98 3.21
C ALA A 118 -23.27 2.84 1.70
N ASP A 119 -23.77 3.88 1.05
CA ASP A 119 -24.08 3.90 -0.38
C ASP A 119 -23.14 4.82 -1.18
N GLU A 120 -22.07 5.31 -0.56
CA GLU A 120 -21.10 6.20 -1.17
C GLU A 120 -19.75 5.50 -1.42
N SER A 121 -19.12 5.80 -2.56
CA SER A 121 -17.76 5.35 -2.87
C SER A 121 -16.75 6.45 -2.59
N TRP A 122 -15.64 6.08 -1.96
CA TRP A 122 -14.55 6.97 -1.61
C TRP A 122 -13.21 6.39 -2.09
N ALA A 123 -12.40 7.22 -2.73
CA ALA A 123 -11.02 6.87 -3.02
C ALA A 123 -10.16 7.13 -1.78
N GLU A 124 -9.38 6.13 -1.38
CA GLU A 124 -8.42 6.23 -0.28
C GLU A 124 -7.01 6.04 -0.82
N THR A 125 -6.09 6.89 -0.41
CA THR A 125 -4.68 6.79 -0.77
C THR A 125 -3.84 6.68 0.49
N VAL A 126 -3.12 5.57 0.62
CA VAL A 126 -2.14 5.34 1.68
C VAL A 126 -0.76 5.42 1.05
N THR A 127 0.05 6.34 1.52
CA THR A 127 1.45 6.47 1.10
C THR A 127 2.35 5.85 2.16
N LEU A 128 3.12 4.85 1.76
CA LEU A 128 4.09 4.17 2.62
C LEU A 128 5.49 4.69 2.27
N LYS A 129 6.32 4.86 3.30
CA LYS A 129 7.74 5.19 3.16
C LYS A 129 8.58 4.04 3.73
N LYS A 130 9.67 3.71 3.06
CA LYS A 130 10.65 2.78 3.58
C LYS A 130 11.50 3.47 4.64
N ASP A 131 11.36 3.04 5.87
CA ASP A 131 12.18 3.44 7.01
C ASP A 131 13.12 2.28 7.41
N PRO A 132 14.15 2.49 8.26
CA PRO A 132 15.05 1.42 8.69
C PRO A 132 14.33 0.19 9.28
N ASP A 133 13.18 0.40 9.93
CA ASP A 133 12.39 -0.66 10.57
C ASP A 133 11.36 -1.31 9.63
N GLY A 134 11.27 -0.87 8.39
CA GLY A 134 10.29 -1.38 7.42
C GLY A 134 9.41 -0.32 6.78
N TRP A 135 8.34 -0.75 6.13
CA TRP A 135 7.37 0.13 5.50
C TRP A 135 6.43 0.71 6.54
N ARG A 136 6.28 2.04 6.56
CA ARG A 136 5.40 2.75 7.47
C ARG A 136 4.59 3.83 6.75
N VAL A 137 3.37 4.09 7.22
CA VAL A 137 2.51 5.11 6.63
C VAL A 137 3.13 6.50 6.79
N ALA A 138 3.32 7.16 5.66
CA ALA A 138 3.86 8.52 5.54
C ALA A 138 2.79 9.55 5.15
N GLY A 139 1.62 9.09 4.72
CA GLY A 139 0.49 9.94 4.38
C GLY A 139 -0.79 9.14 4.17
N TYR A 140 -1.92 9.76 4.47
CA TYR A 140 -3.25 9.22 4.23
C TYR A 140 -4.16 10.31 3.70
N PHE A 141 -4.90 10.01 2.66
CA PHE A 141 -5.84 10.91 2.03
C PHE A 141 -7.07 10.16 1.54
N MET A 142 -8.24 10.78 1.66
CA MET A 142 -9.49 10.23 1.12
C MET A 142 -10.36 11.32 0.52
N LYS A 143 -11.10 10.97 -0.51
CA LYS A 143 -12.09 11.85 -1.17
C LYS A 143 -13.25 11.03 -1.72
N PRO A 144 -14.47 11.59 -1.77
CA PRO A 144 -15.59 10.93 -2.44
C PRO A 144 -15.29 10.73 -3.94
N THR A 145 -15.75 9.61 -4.48
CA THR A 145 -15.72 9.32 -5.92
C THR A 145 -17.12 9.55 -6.50
N GLY A 146 -17.23 10.25 -7.62
CA GLY A 146 -18.52 10.43 -8.31
C GLY A 146 -19.27 11.72 -8.02
N GLN A 147 -18.55 12.78 -7.62
CA GLN A 147 -19.06 14.17 -7.68
C GLN A 147 -18.42 14.91 -8.84
#